data_cf9a5b5ef40ef0094fd04050f1e54da6
#
_entry.id   cf9a5b5ef40ef0094fd04050f1e54da6
#
_cell.length_a   1.000
_cell.length_b   1.000
_cell.length_c   1.000
_cell.angle_alpha   90.00
_cell.angle_beta   90.00
_cell.angle_gamma   90.00
#
_symmetry.space_group_name_H-M   'P 1'
#
loop_
_entity.id
_entity.type
_entity.pdbx_description
1 polymer ?
#
loop_
_entity_poly.entity_id
_entity_poly.type
_entity_poly.pdbx_seq_one_letter_code
_entity_poly.pdbx_strand_id
1 'polypeptide(L)'
;MGEKIPGPCQCGRRFIDDVMADIYQVMNDGGVLDGSEPLSSIGTPLICPGLFLRRPPMLPPRSLLIISDLIPVEVAKIAYRKVPELLGIVYHSHEIPGPGDVSSGKELSVNEGLLLCGCDVRADIFLSGNGPVLVIKKQSDMHIEFPKGIDPKVTGVERQVRRLHPDVFIDACAGPGTLGITAAHFGVPRIVMCDVWHASVWSAIQTIRVNQRRLGISRINIIEDIEQRPRVWSGKPVLICEAEGEGISIQLYNGSYEFLGPYLPDGKRLTVFDPFNKEAFRKNDLFLETWKENVGGEVFIP
;
A
#
# COMPACT_ATOMS: atom_id res chain seq x y z
N MET A 1 34.92 -4.24 26.58
CA MET A 1 34.92 -5.59 25.97
C MET A 1 33.68 -5.66 25.11
N GLY A 2 33.83 -5.50 23.82
CA GLY A 2 32.69 -5.61 22.89
C GLY A 2 32.25 -7.07 22.85
N GLU A 3 31.02 -7.34 23.31
CA GLU A 3 30.38 -8.63 23.07
C GLU A 3 30.34 -8.84 21.56
N LYS A 4 30.89 -9.95 21.09
CA LYS A 4 30.75 -10.33 19.68
C LYS A 4 29.26 -10.53 19.40
N ILE A 5 28.73 -9.68 18.52
CA ILE A 5 27.41 -9.88 17.98
C ILE A 5 27.32 -11.33 17.46
N PRO A 6 26.34 -12.13 17.89
CA PRO A 6 26.22 -13.51 17.44
C PRO A 6 26.17 -13.55 15.92
N GLY A 7 26.99 -14.39 15.31
CA GLY A 7 26.93 -14.63 13.87
C GLY A 7 25.55 -15.10 13.42
N PRO A 8 25.26 -15.10 12.11
CA PRO A 8 23.97 -15.53 11.61
C PRO A 8 23.65 -16.96 12.07
N CYS A 9 22.37 -17.23 12.35
CA CYS A 9 21.88 -18.58 12.58
C CYS A 9 22.31 -19.49 11.41
N GLN A 10 22.39 -20.81 11.64
CA GLN A 10 22.65 -21.78 10.56
C GLN A 10 21.66 -21.63 9.37
N CYS A 11 20.48 -21.06 9.59
CA CYS A 11 19.51 -20.72 8.55
C CYS A 11 19.87 -19.44 7.74
N GLY A 12 20.98 -18.76 8.05
CA GLY A 12 21.41 -17.53 7.40
C GLY A 12 20.60 -16.28 7.80
N ARG A 13 19.76 -16.38 8.85
CA ARG A 13 18.93 -15.26 9.34
C ARG A 13 19.54 -14.64 10.57
N ARG A 14 19.30 -13.33 10.77
CA ARG A 14 19.74 -12.57 11.95
C ARG A 14 18.56 -11.88 12.64
N PHE A 15 18.66 -11.68 13.96
CA PHE A 15 17.67 -10.89 14.69
C PHE A 15 17.65 -9.46 14.18
N ILE A 16 16.46 -8.87 14.14
CA ILE A 16 16.28 -7.48 13.68
C ILE A 16 17.15 -6.51 14.50
N ASP A 17 17.27 -6.71 15.82
CA ASP A 17 18.04 -5.84 16.69
C ASP A 17 19.54 -5.88 16.34
N ASP A 18 20.10 -7.05 15.99
CA ASP A 18 21.49 -7.19 15.53
C ASP A 18 21.68 -6.48 14.18
N VAL A 19 20.70 -6.59 13.28
CA VAL A 19 20.74 -5.93 11.97
C VAL A 19 20.67 -4.40 12.14
N MET A 20 19.79 -3.92 13.02
CA MET A 20 19.68 -2.49 13.34
C MET A 20 20.96 -1.97 14.01
N ALA A 21 21.61 -2.75 14.87
CA ALA A 21 22.89 -2.36 15.48
C ALA A 21 24.00 -2.21 14.44
N ASP A 22 24.06 -3.07 13.41
CA ASP A 22 25.02 -2.91 12.32
C ASP A 22 24.75 -1.65 11.48
N ILE A 23 23.48 -1.33 11.21
CA ILE A 23 23.10 -0.09 10.51
C ILE A 23 23.50 1.12 11.35
N TYR A 24 23.22 1.08 12.66
CA TYR A 24 23.61 2.12 13.60
C TYR A 24 25.14 2.36 13.58
N GLN A 25 25.92 1.27 13.61
CA GLN A 25 27.39 1.38 13.56
C GLN A 25 27.84 2.04 12.25
N VAL A 26 27.24 1.71 11.12
CA VAL A 26 27.56 2.37 9.83
C VAL A 26 27.23 3.85 9.86
N MET A 27 26.11 4.25 10.49
CA MET A 27 25.72 5.66 10.63
C MET A 27 26.66 6.42 11.57
N ASN A 28 27.07 5.78 12.67
CA ASN A 28 28.05 6.34 13.61
C ASN A 28 29.43 6.53 12.95
N ASP A 29 29.93 5.50 12.24
CA ASP A 29 31.18 5.59 11.48
C ASP A 29 31.12 6.67 10.39
N GLY A 30 29.93 6.93 9.85
CA GLY A 30 29.66 7.98 8.87
C GLY A 30 29.43 9.38 9.47
N GLY A 31 29.50 9.52 10.80
CA GLY A 31 29.30 10.81 11.51
C GLY A 31 27.86 11.32 11.47
N VAL A 32 26.87 10.45 11.22
CA VAL A 32 25.43 10.78 11.24
C VAL A 32 24.88 10.74 12.66
N LEU A 33 25.36 9.79 13.46
CA LEU A 33 25.05 9.61 14.88
C LEU A 33 26.33 9.77 15.69
N ASP A 34 26.21 10.12 16.97
CA ASP A 34 27.37 10.33 17.88
C ASP A 34 27.59 9.17 18.85
N GLY A 35 26.77 8.13 18.77
CA GLY A 35 26.88 6.94 19.62
C GLY A 35 26.07 7.01 20.91
N SER A 36 25.41 8.13 21.20
CA SER A 36 24.56 8.30 22.39
C SER A 36 23.07 8.07 22.11
N GLU A 37 22.68 8.11 20.86
CA GLU A 37 21.28 7.98 20.46
C GLU A 37 20.79 6.51 20.51
N PRO A 38 19.50 6.29 20.73
CA PRO A 38 18.91 4.95 20.70
C PRO A 38 18.82 4.41 19.27
N LEU A 39 18.72 3.08 19.10
CA LEU A 39 18.54 2.43 17.79
C LEU A 39 17.33 2.96 16.99
N SER A 40 16.30 3.48 17.68
CA SER A 40 15.14 4.09 17.03
C SER A 40 15.46 5.36 16.24
N SER A 41 16.61 6.00 16.49
CA SER A 41 17.08 7.17 15.74
C SER A 41 17.50 6.85 14.31
N ILE A 42 17.71 5.57 13.97
CA ILE A 42 17.99 5.15 12.59
C ILE A 42 16.83 5.50 11.66
N GLY A 43 15.60 5.37 12.14
CA GLY A 43 14.37 5.51 11.36
C GLY A 43 13.38 4.38 11.58
N THR A 44 12.40 4.28 10.68
CA THR A 44 11.34 3.26 10.77
C THR A 44 11.72 2.00 9.98
N PRO A 45 11.88 0.85 10.66
CA PRO A 45 12.15 -0.42 9.99
C PRO A 45 10.84 -1.02 9.43
N LEU A 46 10.84 -1.39 8.16
CA LEU A 46 9.75 -2.07 7.47
C LEU A 46 10.22 -3.43 6.95
N ILE A 47 9.61 -4.49 7.42
CA ILE A 47 9.94 -5.85 6.99
C ILE A 47 9.22 -6.17 5.69
N CYS A 48 9.88 -6.88 4.78
CA CYS A 48 9.32 -7.39 3.53
C CYS A 48 9.42 -8.93 3.48
N PRO A 49 8.30 -9.65 3.33
CA PRO A 49 6.94 -9.13 3.34
C PRO A 49 6.52 -8.61 4.72
N GLY A 50 5.75 -7.51 4.73
CA GLY A 50 5.11 -6.99 5.94
C GLY A 50 3.99 -7.91 6.38
N LEU A 51 4.02 -8.37 7.61
CA LEU A 51 2.98 -9.19 8.22
C LEU A 51 2.88 -8.88 9.71
N PHE A 52 1.76 -9.24 10.31
CA PHE A 52 1.60 -9.10 11.75
C PHE A 52 2.50 -10.10 12.48
N LEU A 53 3.40 -9.57 13.32
CA LEU A 53 4.32 -10.35 14.12
C LEU A 53 4.10 -10.08 15.60
N ARG A 54 4.07 -11.14 16.42
CA ARG A 54 3.97 -11.04 17.88
C ARG A 54 5.32 -10.93 18.57
N ARG A 55 6.40 -11.19 17.87
CA ARG A 55 7.79 -11.19 18.39
C ARG A 55 8.72 -10.59 17.35
N PRO A 56 9.85 -10.00 17.76
CA PRO A 56 10.86 -9.54 16.84
C PRO A 56 11.30 -10.66 15.90
N PRO A 57 11.38 -10.40 14.59
CA PRO A 57 11.69 -11.42 13.61
C PRO A 57 13.19 -11.69 13.47
N MET A 58 13.49 -12.85 12.90
CA MET A 58 14.77 -13.12 12.29
C MET A 58 14.69 -12.83 10.79
N LEU A 59 15.52 -11.92 10.31
CA LEU A 59 15.51 -11.40 8.97
C LEU A 59 16.37 -12.21 8.00
N PRO A 60 15.83 -12.67 6.87
CA PRO A 60 16.65 -13.14 5.76
C PRO A 60 17.28 -11.97 4.99
N PRO A 61 18.27 -12.22 4.11
CA PRO A 61 18.79 -11.18 3.22
C PRO A 61 17.70 -10.48 2.41
N ARG A 62 17.87 -9.17 2.17
CA ARG A 62 16.95 -8.35 1.36
C ARG A 62 15.50 -8.32 1.85
N SER A 63 15.31 -8.24 3.17
CA SER A 63 13.97 -8.23 3.78
C SER A 63 13.69 -7.02 4.68
N LEU A 64 14.62 -6.09 4.82
CA LEU A 64 14.47 -4.90 5.65
C LEU A 64 14.57 -3.63 4.81
N LEU A 65 13.51 -2.83 4.79
CA LEU A 65 13.50 -1.47 4.27
C LEU A 65 13.57 -0.49 5.45
N ILE A 66 14.43 0.50 5.36
CA ILE A 66 14.52 1.59 6.35
C ILE A 66 13.98 2.87 5.75
N ILE A 67 13.11 3.54 6.48
CA ILE A 67 12.68 4.90 6.19
C ILE A 67 13.32 5.83 7.21
N SER A 68 14.10 6.78 6.75
CA SER A 68 14.87 7.69 7.59
C SER A 68 14.90 9.10 7.00
N ASP A 69 14.88 10.10 7.85
CA ASP A 69 15.10 11.49 7.52
C ASP A 69 16.55 11.95 7.79
N LEU A 70 17.38 11.06 8.31
CA LEU A 70 18.75 11.39 8.75
C LEU A 70 19.85 10.84 7.86
N ILE A 71 19.63 9.70 7.18
CA ILE A 71 20.70 8.97 6.49
C ILE A 71 21.09 9.66 5.17
N PRO A 72 22.32 10.17 5.01
CA PRO A 72 22.82 10.66 3.74
C PRO A 72 23.00 9.53 2.71
N VAL A 73 22.88 9.86 1.43
CA VAL A 73 22.96 8.87 0.34
C VAL A 73 24.24 8.03 0.35
N GLU A 74 25.38 8.61 0.69
CA GLU A 74 26.65 7.87 0.72
C GLU A 74 26.71 6.87 1.88
N VAL A 75 26.19 7.24 3.06
CA VAL A 75 26.07 6.35 4.22
C VAL A 75 25.06 5.24 3.93
N ALA A 76 23.93 5.57 3.28
CA ALA A 76 22.93 4.58 2.83
C ALA A 76 23.54 3.52 1.91
N LYS A 77 24.34 3.93 0.92
CA LYS A 77 25.04 3.01 0.01
C LYS A 77 26.05 2.11 0.74
N ILE A 78 26.74 2.63 1.77
CA ILE A 78 27.66 1.83 2.59
C ILE A 78 26.87 0.80 3.40
N ALA A 79 25.80 1.22 4.09
CA ALA A 79 24.93 0.32 4.85
C ALA A 79 24.35 -0.79 3.96
N TYR A 80 23.83 -0.45 2.78
CA TYR A 80 23.28 -1.41 1.83
C TYR A 80 24.28 -2.47 1.37
N ARG A 81 25.57 -2.12 1.26
CA ARG A 81 26.64 -3.08 0.92
C ARG A 81 27.08 -3.93 2.09
N LYS A 82 27.12 -3.36 3.31
CA LYS A 82 27.62 -4.03 4.52
C LYS A 82 26.56 -4.89 5.21
N VAL A 83 25.26 -4.54 5.11
CA VAL A 83 24.17 -5.21 5.81
C VAL A 83 23.30 -5.97 4.81
N PRO A 84 23.48 -7.30 4.68
CA PRO A 84 22.82 -8.11 3.65
C PRO A 84 21.27 -8.11 3.75
N GLU A 85 20.72 -7.90 4.93
CA GLU A 85 19.28 -7.89 5.19
C GLU A 85 18.59 -6.66 4.62
N LEU A 86 19.33 -5.56 4.35
CA LEU A 86 18.74 -4.37 3.77
C LEU A 86 18.20 -4.61 2.36
N LEU A 87 16.90 -4.42 2.19
CA LEU A 87 16.21 -4.35 0.91
C LEU A 87 16.46 -3.01 0.24
N GLY A 88 16.37 -1.92 1.02
CA GLY A 88 16.59 -0.57 0.56
C GLY A 88 16.53 0.44 1.71
N ILE A 89 16.87 1.68 1.40
CA ILE A 89 16.75 2.83 2.32
C ILE A 89 16.05 3.96 1.56
N VAL A 90 14.97 4.47 2.15
CA VAL A 90 14.17 5.59 1.63
C VAL A 90 14.37 6.79 2.57
N TYR A 91 14.76 7.91 2.01
CA TYR A 91 14.67 9.20 2.69
C TYR A 91 13.24 9.68 2.66
N HIS A 92 12.73 10.09 3.79
CA HIS A 92 11.39 10.63 3.89
C HIS A 92 11.38 11.81 4.87
N SER A 93 10.89 12.96 4.42
CA SER A 93 10.57 14.08 5.30
C SER A 93 9.38 13.69 6.20
N HIS A 94 9.14 14.43 7.28
CA HIS A 94 8.05 14.14 8.23
C HIS A 94 6.63 14.23 7.65
N GLU A 95 6.49 14.56 6.37
CA GLU A 95 5.21 14.67 5.69
C GLU A 95 4.73 13.29 5.20
N ILE A 96 3.42 13.03 5.30
CA ILE A 96 2.82 11.78 4.84
C ILE A 96 2.88 11.71 3.31
N PRO A 97 3.42 10.62 2.71
CA PRO A 97 3.41 10.45 1.27
C PRO A 97 2.00 10.41 0.71
N GLY A 98 1.81 11.04 -0.42
CA GLY A 98 0.54 11.03 -1.12
C GLY A 98 0.15 12.39 -1.67
N PRO A 99 -0.96 12.45 -2.44
CA PRO A 99 -1.54 13.70 -2.84
C PRO A 99 -2.04 14.46 -1.62
N GLY A 100 -1.73 15.75 -1.53
CA GLY A 100 -2.29 16.64 -0.52
C GLY A 100 -3.82 16.71 -0.60
N ASP A 101 -4.45 17.52 0.25
CA ASP A 101 -5.90 17.63 0.30
C ASP A 101 -6.49 18.12 -1.04
N VAL A 102 -7.09 17.17 -1.77
CA VAL A 102 -7.71 17.39 -3.07
C VAL A 102 -8.90 18.37 -2.97
N SER A 103 -9.49 18.54 -1.78
CA SER A 103 -10.68 19.37 -1.55
C SER A 103 -10.40 20.87 -1.56
N SER A 104 -9.14 21.29 -1.48
CA SER A 104 -8.75 22.70 -1.30
C SER A 104 -8.66 23.51 -2.59
N GLY A 105 -8.78 22.91 -3.77
CA GLY A 105 -8.64 23.59 -5.08
C GLY A 105 -7.26 24.20 -5.36
N LYS A 106 -6.27 23.93 -4.50
CA LYS A 106 -4.87 24.31 -4.70
C LYS A 106 -4.17 23.24 -5.57
N GLU A 107 -3.12 23.65 -6.29
CA GLU A 107 -2.22 22.71 -6.95
C GLU A 107 -1.83 21.60 -5.96
N LEU A 108 -2.11 20.36 -6.34
CA LEU A 108 -1.87 19.19 -5.49
C LEU A 108 -0.35 19.03 -5.31
N SER A 109 0.16 19.39 -4.14
CA SER A 109 1.51 19.00 -3.75
C SER A 109 1.51 17.49 -3.49
N VAL A 110 2.41 16.80 -4.15
CA VAL A 110 2.63 15.36 -3.91
C VAL A 110 3.86 15.22 -3.03
N ASN A 111 3.67 14.67 -1.85
CA ASN A 111 4.78 14.32 -0.97
C ASN A 111 5.27 12.91 -1.33
N GLU A 112 6.52 12.81 -1.71
CA GLU A 112 7.17 11.54 -2.07
C GLU A 112 8.47 11.40 -1.30
N GLY A 113 8.80 10.17 -0.91
CA GLY A 113 10.11 9.82 -0.41
C GLY A 113 11.12 9.66 -1.54
N LEU A 114 12.39 9.69 -1.21
CA LEU A 114 13.49 9.46 -2.16
C LEU A 114 14.16 8.12 -1.85
N LEU A 115 14.14 7.19 -2.80
CA LEU A 115 14.93 5.96 -2.69
C LEU A 115 16.42 6.29 -2.79
N LEU A 116 17.16 6.12 -1.67
CA LEU A 116 18.59 6.39 -1.60
C LEU A 116 19.42 5.24 -2.17
N CYS A 117 18.98 4.01 -1.94
CA CYS A 117 19.61 2.79 -2.47
C CYS A 117 18.72 1.57 -2.35
N GLY A 118 18.98 0.55 -3.16
CA GLY A 118 18.28 -0.73 -3.13
C GLY A 118 16.92 -0.71 -3.84
N CYS A 119 15.92 -1.32 -3.21
CA CYS A 119 14.55 -1.42 -3.72
C CYS A 119 13.56 -1.06 -2.61
N ASP A 120 12.53 -0.31 -2.95
CA ASP A 120 11.48 0.12 -2.02
C ASP A 120 10.11 -0.54 -2.32
N VAL A 121 10.05 -1.42 -3.30
CA VAL A 121 8.86 -2.22 -3.56
C VAL A 121 8.71 -3.28 -2.48
N ARG A 122 7.64 -3.18 -1.71
CA ARG A 122 7.36 -4.04 -0.57
C ARG A 122 5.99 -4.73 -0.72
N ALA A 123 5.92 -5.98 -0.26
CA ALA A 123 4.66 -6.69 -0.10
C ALA A 123 4.17 -6.58 1.35
N ASP A 124 2.88 -6.29 1.55
CA ASP A 124 2.18 -6.44 2.83
C ASP A 124 1.20 -7.61 2.74
N ILE A 125 1.05 -8.36 3.83
CA ILE A 125 0.14 -9.50 3.93
C ILE A 125 -0.94 -9.19 4.96
N PHE A 126 -2.16 -8.96 4.49
CA PHE A 126 -3.34 -8.77 5.33
C PHE A 126 -4.09 -10.10 5.47
N LEU A 127 -4.50 -10.42 6.69
CA LEU A 127 -5.30 -11.61 6.93
C LEU A 127 -6.79 -11.32 6.73
N SER A 128 -7.47 -12.19 6.00
CA SER A 128 -8.91 -12.16 5.82
C SER A 128 -9.52 -13.54 6.12
N GLY A 129 -10.83 -13.62 6.30
CA GLY A 129 -11.54 -14.89 6.53
C GLY A 129 -11.38 -15.92 5.40
N ASN A 130 -11.06 -15.46 4.18
CA ASN A 130 -10.78 -16.33 3.04
C ASN A 130 -9.28 -16.49 2.74
N GLY A 131 -8.42 -16.14 3.72
CA GLY A 131 -6.96 -16.27 3.64
C GLY A 131 -6.24 -14.95 3.32
N PRO A 132 -4.92 -14.98 3.04
CA PRO A 132 -4.12 -13.78 2.91
C PRO A 132 -4.45 -12.98 1.65
N VAL A 133 -4.51 -11.66 1.81
CA VAL A 133 -4.52 -10.66 0.74
C VAL A 133 -3.12 -10.07 0.66
N LEU A 134 -2.47 -10.21 -0.48
CA LEU A 134 -1.15 -9.65 -0.70
C LEU A 134 -1.30 -8.28 -1.35
N VAL A 135 -0.60 -7.29 -0.82
CA VAL A 135 -0.67 -5.90 -1.30
C VAL A 135 0.74 -5.43 -1.61
N ILE A 136 0.96 -4.96 -2.83
CA ILE A 136 2.26 -4.44 -3.28
C ILE A 136 2.24 -2.92 -3.20
N LYS A 137 3.28 -2.36 -2.63
CA LYS A 137 3.47 -0.91 -2.48
C LYS A 137 4.88 -0.52 -2.88
N LYS A 138 5.01 0.62 -3.54
CA LYS A 138 6.27 1.34 -3.66
C LYS A 138 6.34 2.31 -2.49
N GLN A 139 7.23 2.04 -1.55
CA GLN A 139 7.16 2.66 -0.22
C GLN A 139 7.62 4.13 -0.22
N SER A 140 8.42 4.55 -1.20
CA SER A 140 8.73 5.97 -1.40
C SER A 140 7.48 6.80 -1.72
N ASP A 141 6.50 6.19 -2.37
CA ASP A 141 5.31 6.88 -2.86
C ASP A 141 4.10 6.68 -1.92
N MET A 142 4.11 5.67 -1.05
CA MET A 142 2.94 5.27 -0.28
C MET A 142 3.16 5.43 1.23
N HIS A 143 2.14 5.91 1.93
CA HIS A 143 2.16 5.97 3.38
C HIS A 143 2.35 4.58 4.02
N ILE A 144 2.96 4.58 5.20
CA ILE A 144 3.23 3.34 5.94
C ILE A 144 1.91 2.82 6.54
N GLU A 145 1.57 1.59 6.19
CA GLU A 145 0.57 0.79 6.88
C GLU A 145 1.23 -0.46 7.43
N PHE A 146 1.02 -0.74 8.70
CA PHE A 146 1.47 -1.98 9.30
C PHE A 146 0.33 -3.00 9.27
N PRO A 147 0.52 -4.20 8.66
CA PRO A 147 -0.46 -5.26 8.75
C PRO A 147 -0.77 -5.60 10.20
N LYS A 148 -2.06 -5.68 10.53
CA LYS A 148 -2.56 -6.05 11.86
C LYS A 148 -3.06 -7.50 11.86
N GLY A 149 -3.08 -8.15 13.03
CA GLY A 149 -3.64 -9.50 13.16
C GLY A 149 -5.13 -9.55 12.79
N ILE A 150 -5.85 -8.46 13.10
CA ILE A 150 -7.19 -8.17 12.60
C ILE A 150 -7.17 -6.75 12.06
N ASP A 151 -7.34 -6.60 10.78
CA ASP A 151 -7.45 -5.28 10.16
C ASP A 151 -8.93 -4.87 10.09
N PRO A 152 -9.31 -3.71 10.69
CA PRO A 152 -10.71 -3.27 10.74
C PRO A 152 -11.31 -3.00 9.35
N LYS A 153 -10.50 -2.49 8.40
CA LYS A 153 -10.97 -2.19 7.05
C LYS A 153 -11.27 -3.49 6.29
N VAL A 154 -10.34 -4.46 6.33
CA VAL A 154 -10.49 -5.77 5.70
C VAL A 154 -11.70 -6.51 6.27
N THR A 155 -11.82 -6.59 7.60
CA THR A 155 -12.97 -7.24 8.25
C THR A 155 -14.28 -6.49 8.05
N GLY A 156 -14.21 -5.17 7.89
CA GLY A 156 -15.35 -4.34 7.54
C GLY A 156 -15.90 -4.70 6.15
N VAL A 157 -15.03 -4.76 5.13
CA VAL A 157 -15.40 -5.19 3.78
C VAL A 157 -15.96 -6.61 3.78
N GLU A 158 -15.27 -7.55 4.44
CA GLU A 158 -15.76 -8.93 4.59
C GLU A 158 -17.19 -8.98 5.12
N ARG A 159 -17.47 -8.26 6.22
CA ARG A 159 -18.79 -8.21 6.83
C ARG A 159 -19.85 -7.67 5.87
N GLN A 160 -19.55 -6.58 5.18
CA GLN A 160 -20.50 -5.97 4.25
C GLN A 160 -20.75 -6.85 3.03
N VAL A 161 -19.72 -7.46 2.45
CA VAL A 161 -19.88 -8.38 1.31
C VAL A 161 -20.72 -9.59 1.71
N ARG A 162 -20.46 -10.20 2.87
CA ARG A 162 -21.25 -11.33 3.37
C ARG A 162 -22.71 -10.95 3.68
N ARG A 163 -22.96 -9.73 4.14
CA ARG A 163 -24.32 -9.25 4.44
C ARG A 163 -25.11 -8.94 3.17
N LEU A 164 -24.46 -8.30 2.21
CA LEU A 164 -25.13 -7.72 1.07
C LEU A 164 -25.13 -8.62 -0.16
N HIS A 165 -24.12 -9.49 -0.30
CA HIS A 165 -23.91 -10.28 -1.54
C HIS A 165 -23.99 -9.39 -2.79
N PRO A 166 -23.12 -8.37 -2.93
CA PRO A 166 -23.19 -7.45 -4.06
C PRO A 166 -22.72 -8.13 -5.34
N ASP A 167 -23.30 -7.71 -6.48
CA ASP A 167 -22.84 -8.08 -7.82
C ASP A 167 -21.62 -7.26 -8.24
N VAL A 168 -21.52 -6.04 -7.72
CA VAL A 168 -20.45 -5.07 -8.02
C VAL A 168 -19.91 -4.47 -6.73
N PHE A 169 -18.60 -4.54 -6.55
CA PHE A 169 -17.89 -3.81 -5.50
C PHE A 169 -17.14 -2.64 -6.12
N ILE A 170 -17.32 -1.46 -5.57
CA ILE A 170 -16.69 -0.22 -6.04
C ILE A 170 -15.74 0.26 -4.94
N ASP A 171 -14.45 0.26 -5.23
CA ASP A 171 -13.40 0.84 -4.38
C ASP A 171 -13.06 2.22 -4.94
N ALA A 172 -13.71 3.25 -4.39
CA ALA A 172 -13.70 4.59 -4.95
C ALA A 172 -12.43 5.40 -4.62
N CYS A 173 -11.66 4.95 -3.62
CA CYS A 173 -10.35 5.48 -3.24
C CYS A 173 -9.41 4.29 -3.04
N ALA A 174 -9.09 3.61 -4.15
CA ALA A 174 -8.56 2.25 -4.10
C ALA A 174 -7.17 2.12 -3.45
N GLY A 175 -6.37 3.20 -3.46
CA GLY A 175 -5.01 3.09 -3.01
C GLY A 175 -4.28 1.93 -3.69
N PRO A 176 -3.58 1.07 -2.95
CA PRO A 176 -2.91 -0.10 -3.53
C PRO A 176 -3.87 -1.27 -3.84
N GLY A 177 -5.19 -1.08 -3.78
CA GLY A 177 -6.20 -2.09 -4.13
C GLY A 177 -6.55 -3.06 -3.00
N THR A 178 -6.20 -2.76 -1.76
CA THR A 178 -6.41 -3.67 -0.62
C THR A 178 -7.87 -4.09 -0.47
N LEU A 179 -8.82 -3.14 -0.51
CA LEU A 179 -10.23 -3.39 -0.25
C LEU A 179 -10.92 -4.03 -1.46
N GLY A 180 -10.59 -3.58 -2.68
CA GLY A 180 -11.08 -4.20 -3.91
C GLY A 180 -10.68 -5.68 -4.03
N ILE A 181 -9.41 -6.00 -3.76
CA ILE A 181 -8.93 -7.39 -3.76
C ILE A 181 -9.53 -8.19 -2.60
N THR A 182 -9.74 -7.58 -1.44
CA THR A 182 -10.49 -8.23 -0.35
C THR A 182 -11.89 -8.64 -0.81
N ALA A 183 -12.65 -7.74 -1.42
CA ALA A 183 -13.98 -8.05 -1.93
C ALA A 183 -13.96 -9.20 -2.98
N ALA A 184 -12.97 -9.19 -3.87
CA ALA A 184 -12.75 -10.26 -4.84
C ALA A 184 -12.51 -11.62 -4.16
N HIS A 185 -11.72 -11.67 -3.09
CA HIS A 185 -11.49 -12.89 -2.29
C HIS A 185 -12.78 -13.44 -1.65
N PHE A 186 -13.77 -12.58 -1.40
CA PHE A 186 -15.08 -12.96 -0.88
C PHE A 186 -16.11 -13.26 -1.97
N GLY A 187 -15.66 -13.40 -3.23
CA GLY A 187 -16.46 -13.88 -4.34
C GLY A 187 -17.35 -12.82 -5.00
N VAL A 188 -17.07 -11.54 -4.81
CA VAL A 188 -17.76 -10.50 -5.60
C VAL A 188 -17.29 -10.60 -7.05
N PRO A 189 -18.21 -10.81 -8.02
CA PRO A 189 -17.82 -11.14 -9.38
C PRO A 189 -17.29 -9.95 -10.18
N ARG A 190 -17.65 -8.72 -9.81
CA ARG A 190 -17.21 -7.52 -10.53
C ARG A 190 -16.65 -6.49 -9.57
N ILE A 191 -15.40 -6.15 -9.76
CA ILE A 191 -14.65 -5.18 -8.94
C ILE A 191 -14.33 -3.98 -9.81
N VAL A 192 -14.68 -2.79 -9.36
CA VAL A 192 -14.27 -1.53 -9.96
C VAL A 192 -13.44 -0.77 -8.96
N MET A 193 -12.22 -0.44 -9.31
CA MET A 193 -11.29 0.32 -8.48
C MET A 193 -10.97 1.64 -9.17
N CYS A 194 -10.90 2.73 -8.41
CA CYS A 194 -10.59 4.06 -8.93
C CYS A 194 -9.69 4.82 -7.96
N ASP A 195 -8.66 5.47 -8.49
CA ASP A 195 -7.79 6.35 -7.71
C ASP A 195 -7.26 7.49 -8.58
N VAL A 196 -7.14 8.68 -7.99
CA VAL A 196 -6.60 9.86 -8.68
C VAL A 196 -5.08 9.82 -8.79
N TRP A 197 -4.41 9.06 -7.93
CA TRP A 197 -2.96 9.06 -7.78
C TRP A 197 -2.33 7.91 -8.55
N HIS A 198 -1.38 8.25 -9.45
CA HIS A 198 -0.75 7.26 -10.32
C HIS A 198 -0.02 6.16 -9.55
N ALA A 199 0.64 6.50 -8.42
CA ALA A 199 1.35 5.51 -7.62
C ALA A 199 0.43 4.49 -6.95
N SER A 200 -0.79 4.92 -6.55
CA SER A 200 -1.86 4.03 -6.09
C SER A 200 -2.26 3.06 -7.19
N VAL A 201 -2.53 3.58 -8.39
CA VAL A 201 -2.94 2.76 -9.55
C VAL A 201 -1.84 1.78 -9.94
N TRP A 202 -0.57 2.22 -9.99
CA TRP A 202 0.57 1.32 -10.20
C TRP A 202 0.60 0.19 -9.16
N SER A 203 0.47 0.54 -7.89
CA SER A 203 0.46 -0.43 -6.79
C SER A 203 -0.72 -1.40 -6.89
N ALA A 204 -1.91 -0.91 -7.26
CA ALA A 204 -3.10 -1.74 -7.47
C ALA A 204 -2.91 -2.75 -8.62
N ILE A 205 -2.25 -2.36 -9.73
CA ILE A 205 -1.88 -3.29 -10.82
C ILE A 205 -1.00 -4.41 -10.28
N GLN A 206 0.04 -4.09 -9.50
CA GLN A 206 0.93 -5.11 -8.94
C GLN A 206 0.19 -6.00 -7.93
N THR A 207 -0.73 -5.41 -7.16
CA THR A 207 -1.59 -6.15 -6.22
C THR A 207 -2.53 -7.12 -6.94
N ILE A 208 -3.13 -6.72 -8.07
CA ILE A 208 -3.90 -7.65 -8.93
C ILE A 208 -3.00 -8.81 -9.39
N ARG A 209 -1.81 -8.50 -9.92
CA ARG A 209 -0.87 -9.50 -10.43
C ARG A 209 -0.46 -10.53 -9.38
N VAL A 210 -0.13 -10.10 -8.17
CA VAL A 210 0.34 -11.02 -7.12
C VAL A 210 -0.79 -11.91 -6.58
N ASN A 211 -2.06 -11.47 -6.67
CA ASN A 211 -3.23 -12.24 -6.27
C ASN A 211 -3.87 -13.02 -7.44
N GLN A 212 -3.37 -12.86 -8.67
CA GLN A 212 -3.94 -13.42 -9.91
C GLN A 212 -4.32 -14.89 -9.78
N ARG A 213 -3.37 -15.73 -9.36
CA ARG A 213 -3.57 -17.19 -9.23
C ARG A 213 -4.68 -17.52 -8.24
N ARG A 214 -4.71 -16.80 -7.11
CA ARG A 214 -5.67 -17.06 -6.05
C ARG A 214 -7.09 -16.66 -6.43
N LEU A 215 -7.21 -15.59 -7.22
CA LEU A 215 -8.49 -15.08 -7.70
C LEU A 215 -9.00 -15.82 -8.96
N GLY A 216 -8.24 -16.76 -9.52
CA GLY A 216 -8.60 -17.42 -10.76
C GLY A 216 -8.56 -16.51 -11.99
N ILE A 217 -7.80 -15.41 -11.92
CA ILE A 217 -7.62 -14.49 -13.05
C ILE A 217 -6.76 -15.15 -14.10
N SER A 218 -7.28 -15.27 -15.32
CA SER A 218 -6.60 -15.88 -16.47
C SER A 218 -5.91 -14.85 -17.37
N ARG A 219 -6.41 -13.60 -17.40
CA ARG A 219 -5.89 -12.54 -18.25
C ARG A 219 -5.81 -11.23 -17.48
N ILE A 220 -4.70 -10.51 -17.64
CA ILE A 220 -4.53 -9.11 -17.20
C ILE A 220 -4.10 -8.32 -18.42
N ASN A 221 -4.90 -7.31 -18.77
CA ASN A 221 -4.68 -6.43 -19.90
C ASN A 221 -4.41 -5.02 -19.39
N ILE A 222 -3.26 -4.47 -19.71
CA ILE A 222 -2.93 -3.07 -19.45
C ILE A 222 -3.37 -2.28 -20.68
N ILE A 223 -4.35 -1.41 -20.49
CA ILE A 223 -4.96 -0.61 -21.55
C ILE A 223 -4.12 0.64 -21.81
N GLU A 224 -3.69 1.29 -20.73
CA GLU A 224 -2.89 2.49 -20.78
C GLU A 224 -1.76 2.41 -19.75
N ASP A 225 -0.57 2.90 -20.13
CA ASP A 225 0.59 2.90 -19.24
C ASP A 225 0.45 4.01 -18.20
N ILE A 226 0.28 3.63 -16.95
CA ILE A 226 0.09 4.58 -15.84
C ILE A 226 1.31 5.49 -15.65
N GLU A 227 2.53 5.05 -15.99
CA GLU A 227 3.74 5.87 -15.82
C GLU A 227 3.81 7.04 -16.80
N GLN A 228 3.02 7.02 -17.88
CA GLN A 228 2.89 8.11 -18.83
C GLN A 228 1.81 9.12 -18.45
N ARG A 229 1.06 8.86 -17.39
CA ARG A 229 -0.01 9.74 -16.93
C ARG A 229 0.49 10.79 -15.92
N PRO A 230 -0.26 11.90 -15.74
CA PRO A 230 0.01 12.83 -14.66
C PRO A 230 0.04 12.12 -13.29
N ARG A 231 0.91 12.58 -12.40
CA ARG A 231 1.02 12.01 -11.03
C ARG A 231 -0.31 12.00 -10.29
N VAL A 232 -1.11 13.04 -10.48
CA VAL A 232 -2.48 13.12 -9.96
C VAL A 232 -3.39 13.51 -11.11
N TRP A 233 -4.48 12.74 -11.29
CA TRP A 233 -5.48 12.99 -12.30
C TRP A 233 -6.88 13.00 -11.68
N SER A 234 -7.42 14.19 -11.41
CA SER A 234 -8.76 14.40 -10.83
C SER A 234 -9.87 14.58 -11.88
N GLY A 235 -9.56 14.34 -13.15
CA GLY A 235 -10.53 14.39 -14.24
C GLY A 235 -11.36 13.11 -14.39
N LYS A 236 -12.02 12.97 -15.55
CA LYS A 236 -12.79 11.77 -15.89
C LYS A 236 -11.93 10.52 -15.79
N PRO A 237 -12.46 9.42 -15.22
CA PRO A 237 -11.75 8.16 -15.11
C PRO A 237 -11.32 7.60 -16.46
N VAL A 238 -10.07 7.16 -16.53
CA VAL A 238 -9.50 6.45 -17.67
C VAL A 238 -9.19 5.04 -17.24
N LEU A 239 -9.63 4.07 -18.04
CA LEU A 239 -9.41 2.65 -17.79
C LEU A 239 -7.92 2.33 -18.03
N ILE A 240 -7.25 1.86 -16.99
CA ILE A 240 -5.83 1.54 -17.02
C ILE A 240 -5.59 0.04 -17.16
N CYS A 241 -6.37 -0.75 -16.43
CA CYS A 241 -6.19 -2.20 -16.38
C CYS A 241 -7.51 -2.92 -16.30
N GLU A 242 -7.61 -4.02 -17.05
CA GLU A 242 -8.66 -5.03 -16.92
C GLU A 242 -8.04 -6.37 -16.56
N ALA A 243 -8.66 -7.06 -15.60
CA ALA A 243 -8.28 -8.42 -15.26
C ALA A 243 -9.52 -9.31 -15.26
N GLU A 244 -9.44 -10.47 -15.92
CA GLU A 244 -10.56 -11.35 -16.13
C GLU A 244 -10.18 -12.80 -15.79
N GLY A 245 -11.14 -13.53 -15.25
CA GLY A 245 -11.06 -14.93 -14.92
C GLY A 245 -12.42 -15.57 -14.87
N GLU A 246 -12.47 -16.84 -14.46
CA GLU A 246 -13.74 -17.55 -14.31
C GLU A 246 -14.52 -16.96 -13.15
N GLY A 247 -15.64 -16.29 -13.47
CA GLY A 247 -16.54 -15.68 -12.49
C GLY A 247 -16.02 -14.39 -11.85
N ILE A 248 -14.95 -13.78 -12.37
CA ILE A 248 -14.40 -12.53 -11.87
C ILE A 248 -13.98 -11.58 -12.97
N SER A 249 -14.26 -10.30 -12.79
CA SER A 249 -13.69 -9.20 -13.57
C SER A 249 -13.29 -8.05 -12.66
N ILE A 250 -12.12 -7.45 -12.94
CA ILE A 250 -11.61 -6.29 -12.22
C ILE A 250 -11.30 -5.21 -13.24
N GLN A 251 -11.82 -4.01 -13.01
CA GLN A 251 -11.49 -2.81 -13.79
C GLN A 251 -10.85 -1.79 -12.86
N LEU A 252 -9.70 -1.27 -13.28
CA LEU A 252 -8.94 -0.26 -12.53
C LEU A 252 -8.84 1.02 -13.35
N TYR A 253 -9.33 2.09 -12.77
CA TYR A 253 -9.37 3.42 -13.37
C TYR A 253 -8.41 4.39 -12.67
N ASN A 254 -7.82 5.30 -13.44
CA ASN A 254 -7.15 6.49 -12.93
C ASN A 254 -8.04 7.70 -13.16
N GLY A 255 -8.51 8.34 -12.09
CA GLY A 255 -9.39 9.50 -12.16
C GLY A 255 -10.15 9.78 -10.87
N SER A 256 -11.01 10.82 -10.90
CA SER A 256 -11.88 11.10 -9.77
C SER A 256 -13.09 10.17 -9.76
N TYR A 257 -13.38 9.62 -8.58
CA TYR A 257 -14.60 8.82 -8.36
C TYR A 257 -15.88 9.60 -8.65
N GLU A 258 -15.87 10.93 -8.54
CA GLU A 258 -17.03 11.78 -8.82
C GLU A 258 -17.60 11.59 -10.22
N PHE A 259 -16.75 11.21 -11.17
CA PHE A 259 -17.13 10.94 -12.56
C PHE A 259 -17.26 9.45 -12.89
N LEU A 260 -17.18 8.56 -11.90
CA LEU A 260 -17.13 7.12 -12.12
C LEU A 260 -18.47 6.52 -12.55
N GLY A 261 -19.59 7.13 -12.18
CA GLY A 261 -20.95 6.61 -12.38
C GLY A 261 -21.23 6.01 -13.77
N PRO A 262 -20.91 6.70 -14.89
CA PRO A 262 -21.16 6.20 -16.24
C PRO A 262 -20.36 4.95 -16.65
N TYR A 263 -19.31 4.59 -15.90
CA TYR A 263 -18.43 3.46 -16.19
C TYR A 263 -18.75 2.21 -15.36
N LEU A 264 -19.75 2.31 -14.49
CA LEU A 264 -20.06 1.24 -13.55
C LEU A 264 -21.01 0.21 -14.20
N PRO A 265 -20.72 -1.09 -14.05
CA PRO A 265 -21.59 -2.14 -14.53
C PRO A 265 -22.91 -2.17 -13.74
N ASP A 266 -23.97 -2.71 -14.36
CA ASP A 266 -25.25 -2.92 -13.72
C ASP A 266 -25.19 -4.00 -12.64
N GLY A 267 -26.07 -3.91 -11.65
CA GLY A 267 -26.22 -4.90 -10.59
C GLY A 267 -26.32 -4.29 -9.20
N LYS A 268 -26.40 -5.14 -8.19
CA LYS A 268 -26.42 -4.72 -6.79
C LYS A 268 -25.03 -4.22 -6.37
N ARG A 269 -24.94 -2.96 -6.03
CA ARG A 269 -23.67 -2.26 -5.78
C ARG A 269 -23.37 -2.09 -4.30
N LEU A 270 -22.11 -2.27 -3.93
CA LEU A 270 -21.52 -1.88 -2.65
C LEU A 270 -20.32 -0.98 -2.94
N THR A 271 -20.38 0.28 -2.52
CA THR A 271 -19.29 1.23 -2.67
C THR A 271 -18.53 1.39 -1.33
N VAL A 272 -17.21 1.35 -1.39
CA VAL A 272 -16.36 1.73 -0.27
C VAL A 272 -15.64 3.03 -0.60
N PHE A 273 -15.61 3.93 0.41
CA PHE A 273 -14.80 5.14 0.42
C PHE A 273 -13.79 5.06 1.57
N ASP A 274 -12.52 5.05 1.23
CA ASP A 274 -11.42 5.08 2.21
C ASP A 274 -10.49 6.30 2.00
N PRO A 275 -11.03 7.55 2.03
CA PRO A 275 -10.24 8.75 1.85
C PRO A 275 -9.34 9.02 3.08
N PHE A 276 -8.30 9.83 2.89
CA PHE A 276 -7.41 10.24 3.99
C PHE A 276 -8.16 11.00 5.10
N ASN A 277 -9.08 11.90 4.74
CA ASN A 277 -9.88 12.67 5.69
C ASN A 277 -11.28 12.06 5.89
N LYS A 278 -11.33 10.90 6.54
CA LYS A 278 -12.60 10.17 6.78
C LYS A 278 -13.63 10.93 7.58
N GLU A 279 -13.20 11.74 8.56
CA GLU A 279 -14.13 12.45 9.43
C GLU A 279 -14.90 13.54 8.68
N ALA A 280 -14.20 14.32 7.84
CA ALA A 280 -14.83 15.29 6.97
C ALA A 280 -15.77 14.62 5.97
N PHE A 281 -15.33 13.47 5.43
CA PHE A 281 -16.10 12.71 4.46
C PHE A 281 -17.40 12.13 5.08
N ARG A 282 -17.33 11.55 6.28
CA ARG A 282 -18.49 11.02 7.02
C ARG A 282 -19.52 12.08 7.38
N LYS A 283 -19.12 13.35 7.52
CA LYS A 283 -20.00 14.49 7.81
C LYS A 283 -20.61 15.13 6.56
N ASN A 284 -20.23 14.66 5.38
CA ASN A 284 -20.74 15.18 4.11
C ASN A 284 -21.95 14.37 3.63
N ASP A 285 -23.08 14.50 4.34
CA ASP A 285 -24.31 13.76 4.03
C ASP A 285 -24.79 14.03 2.61
N LEU A 286 -24.68 15.28 2.14
CA LEU A 286 -25.08 15.67 0.79
C LEU A 286 -24.31 14.90 -0.29
N PHE A 287 -23.00 14.70 -0.10
CA PHE A 287 -22.21 13.91 -1.03
C PHE A 287 -22.66 12.44 -1.06
N LEU A 288 -22.89 11.85 0.10
CA LEU A 288 -23.29 10.45 0.23
C LEU A 288 -24.69 10.22 -0.35
N GLU A 289 -25.62 11.17 -0.18
CA GLU A 289 -26.96 11.15 -0.80
C GLU A 289 -26.85 11.27 -2.32
N THR A 290 -26.10 12.26 -2.83
CA THR A 290 -25.86 12.44 -4.27
C THR A 290 -25.23 11.21 -4.91
N TRP A 291 -24.27 10.58 -4.21
CA TRP A 291 -23.69 9.33 -4.70
C TRP A 291 -24.71 8.20 -4.79
N LYS A 292 -25.55 8.02 -3.76
CA LYS A 292 -26.61 7.01 -3.75
C LYS A 292 -27.64 7.24 -4.85
N GLU A 293 -28.00 8.49 -5.12
CA GLU A 293 -28.92 8.85 -6.19
C GLU A 293 -28.34 8.55 -7.58
N ASN A 294 -27.08 8.90 -7.81
CA ASN A 294 -26.45 8.78 -9.13
C ASN A 294 -25.88 7.39 -9.43
N VAL A 295 -25.39 6.69 -8.40
CA VAL A 295 -24.71 5.40 -8.55
C VAL A 295 -25.56 4.26 -8.01
N GLY A 296 -26.37 4.52 -7.00
CA GLY A 296 -27.17 3.50 -6.33
C GLY A 296 -26.35 2.59 -5.40
N GLY A 297 -27.07 1.69 -4.71
CA GLY A 297 -26.45 0.70 -3.83
C GLY A 297 -26.13 1.21 -2.43
N GLU A 298 -25.41 0.38 -1.68
CA GLU A 298 -24.98 0.68 -0.32
C GLU A 298 -23.59 1.33 -0.32
N VAL A 299 -23.38 2.23 0.64
CA VAL A 299 -22.10 2.91 0.86
C VAL A 299 -21.52 2.50 2.20
N PHE A 300 -20.21 2.24 2.23
CA PHE A 300 -19.47 1.87 3.42
C PHE A 300 -18.18 2.72 3.55
N ILE A 301 -17.96 3.28 4.72
CA ILE A 301 -16.75 4.03 5.08
C ILE A 301 -16.09 3.26 6.22
N PRO A 302 -14.96 2.58 5.99
CA PRO A 302 -14.30 1.70 6.95
C PRO A 302 -13.60 2.43 8.10
#